data_c89290cdaf6f8f2387ed964324f2fc68
#
_entry.id   c89290cdaf6f8f2387ed964324f2fc68
#
_cell.length_a   1.000
_cell.length_b   1.000
_cell.length_c   1.000
_cell.angle_alpha   90.00
_cell.angle_beta   90.00
_cell.angle_gamma   90.00
#
_symmetry.space_group_name_H-M   'P 1'
#
loop_
_entity.id
_entity.type
_entity.pdbx_description
1 polymer ?
#
loop_
_entity_poly.entity_id
_entity_poly.type
_entity_poly.pdbx_seq_one_letter_code
_entity_poly.pdbx_strand_id
1 'polypeptide(L)'
;MHYKTRLYINFGLIVLAFMFITIFFQLDREKRYKTDELRAKLSAYSEMIDEYLKQDCDTLEVTQMLPEDLRFTIINPEGLVIYDNVVDKIRDMSNHADRPEVLSARTKGSGYAIRRSASTQNDYLYYAHRSNTGNYIRLALPYTVRLIDVMKQGDLIFYGLTVVFIVMLVLLLYKTDNFSREMSSLRRFTSDIEKGAVDYKSFQFPDT
;
A
#
# COMPACT_ATOMS: atom_id res chain seq x y z
N MET A 1 -38.92 -10.72 8.66
CA MET A 1 -38.00 -10.09 7.69
C MET A 1 -38.16 -10.83 6.35
N HIS A 2 -38.58 -10.14 5.28
CA HIS A 2 -38.85 -10.77 4.00
C HIS A 2 -37.56 -11.39 3.42
N TYR A 3 -37.65 -12.57 2.80
CA TYR A 3 -36.53 -13.30 2.17
C TYR A 3 -35.69 -12.38 1.26
N LYS A 4 -36.33 -11.52 0.48
CA LYS A 4 -35.68 -10.52 -0.38
C LYS A 4 -34.78 -9.56 0.41
N THR A 5 -35.24 -9.07 1.56
CA THR A 5 -34.44 -8.13 2.41
C THR A 5 -33.16 -8.81 2.93
N ARG A 6 -33.23 -10.08 3.33
CA ARG A 6 -32.05 -10.84 3.75
C ARG A 6 -31.08 -11.05 2.61
N LEU A 7 -31.58 -11.32 1.40
CA LEU A 7 -30.77 -11.50 0.21
C LEU A 7 -29.99 -10.21 -0.12
N TYR A 8 -30.67 -9.05 -0.16
CA TYR A 8 -30.01 -7.77 -0.43
C TYR A 8 -28.99 -7.38 0.65
N ILE A 9 -29.27 -7.68 1.92
CA ILE A 9 -28.31 -7.45 3.00
C ILE A 9 -27.06 -8.31 2.80
N ASN A 10 -27.20 -9.58 2.52
CA ASN A 10 -26.08 -10.49 2.31
C ASN A 10 -25.22 -10.05 1.11
N PHE A 11 -25.85 -9.66 -0.01
CA PHE A 11 -25.12 -9.12 -1.15
C PHE A 11 -24.41 -7.81 -0.82
N GLY A 12 -25.06 -6.90 -0.08
CA GLY A 12 -24.44 -5.67 0.39
C GLY A 12 -23.20 -5.95 1.25
N LEU A 13 -23.25 -6.93 2.14
CA LEU A 13 -22.12 -7.35 2.96
C LEU A 13 -20.97 -7.93 2.11
N ILE A 14 -21.28 -8.71 1.09
CA ILE A 14 -20.26 -9.25 0.16
C ILE A 14 -19.55 -8.12 -0.59
N VAL A 15 -20.29 -7.12 -1.09
CA VAL A 15 -19.71 -5.94 -1.74
C VAL A 15 -18.80 -5.18 -0.80
N LEU A 16 -19.27 -4.88 0.42
CA LEU A 16 -18.48 -4.18 1.42
C LEU A 16 -17.21 -4.94 1.79
N ALA A 17 -17.30 -6.25 1.99
CA ALA A 17 -16.14 -7.09 2.27
C ALA A 17 -15.13 -7.05 1.10
N PHE A 18 -15.61 -7.16 -0.14
CA PHE A 18 -14.75 -7.07 -1.33
C PHE A 18 -14.05 -5.72 -1.43
N MET A 19 -14.79 -4.61 -1.25
CA MET A 19 -14.21 -3.26 -1.25
C MET A 19 -13.12 -3.11 -0.16
N PHE A 20 -13.40 -3.60 1.05
CA PHE A 20 -12.45 -3.53 2.16
C PHE A 20 -11.16 -4.31 1.85
N ILE A 21 -11.30 -5.54 1.34
CA ILE A 21 -10.17 -6.38 0.93
C ILE A 21 -9.35 -5.69 -0.18
N THR A 22 -10.02 -5.13 -1.18
CA THR A 22 -9.35 -4.43 -2.30
C THR A 22 -8.55 -3.23 -1.81
N ILE A 23 -9.14 -2.39 -0.94
CA ILE A 23 -8.46 -1.23 -0.36
C ILE A 23 -7.25 -1.68 0.49
N PHE A 24 -7.41 -2.73 1.29
CA PHE A 24 -6.33 -3.26 2.12
C PHE A 24 -5.13 -3.71 1.27
N PHE A 25 -5.38 -4.51 0.23
CA PHE A 25 -4.32 -4.97 -0.68
C PHE A 25 -3.66 -3.81 -1.44
N GLN A 26 -4.44 -2.81 -1.83
CA GLN A 26 -3.93 -1.63 -2.54
C GLN A 26 -2.99 -0.82 -1.64
N LEU A 27 -3.37 -0.58 -0.38
CA LEU A 27 -2.53 0.13 0.59
C LEU A 27 -1.22 -0.61 0.87
N ASP A 28 -1.28 -1.93 1.02
CA ASP A 28 -0.09 -2.74 1.29
C ASP A 28 0.87 -2.77 0.08
N ARG A 29 0.33 -2.86 -1.13
CA ARG A 29 1.10 -2.77 -2.37
C ARG A 29 1.78 -1.42 -2.52
N GLU A 30 1.07 -0.32 -2.25
CA GLU A 30 1.61 1.03 -2.35
C GLU A 30 2.76 1.26 -1.36
N LYS A 31 2.60 0.78 -0.12
CA LYS A 31 3.69 0.83 0.87
C LYS A 31 4.95 0.12 0.38
N ARG A 32 4.81 -1.06 -0.19
CA ARG A 32 5.94 -1.82 -0.75
C ARG A 32 6.58 -1.08 -1.91
N TYR A 33 5.78 -0.65 -2.88
CA TYR A 33 6.27 0.09 -4.04
C TYR A 33 7.04 1.35 -3.63
N LYS A 34 6.48 2.16 -2.73
CA LYS A 34 7.14 3.38 -2.23
C LYS A 34 8.43 3.07 -1.47
N THR A 35 8.44 2.00 -0.68
CA THR A 35 9.64 1.55 0.01
C THR A 35 10.74 1.15 -0.97
N ASP A 36 10.41 0.37 -1.98
CA ASP A 36 11.36 -0.11 -2.98
C ASP A 36 11.89 1.03 -3.86
N GLU A 37 11.02 1.96 -4.27
CA GLU A 37 11.40 3.17 -5.01
C GLU A 37 12.40 4.02 -4.22
N LEU A 38 12.06 4.37 -2.96
CA LEU A 38 12.94 5.19 -2.13
C LEU A 38 14.25 4.48 -1.80
N ARG A 39 14.20 3.17 -1.55
CA ARG A 39 15.38 2.35 -1.30
C ARG A 39 16.31 2.34 -2.51
N ALA A 40 15.78 2.12 -3.71
CA ALA A 40 16.58 2.15 -4.94
C ALA A 40 17.22 3.52 -5.17
N LYS A 41 16.46 4.60 -4.96
CA LYS A 41 16.94 5.97 -5.06
C LYS A 41 18.06 6.26 -4.05
N LEU A 42 17.87 5.87 -2.78
CA LEU A 42 18.89 6.08 -1.73
C LEU A 42 20.13 5.20 -1.95
N SER A 43 19.98 3.98 -2.47
CA SER A 43 21.11 3.13 -2.86
C SER A 43 21.97 3.81 -3.92
N ALA A 44 21.34 4.31 -5.00
CA ALA A 44 22.04 4.99 -6.07
C ALA A 44 22.77 6.25 -5.58
N TYR A 45 22.13 7.06 -4.74
CA TYR A 45 22.81 8.22 -4.13
C TYR A 45 23.96 7.82 -3.21
N SER A 46 23.81 6.74 -2.42
CA SER A 46 24.88 6.31 -1.53
C SER A 46 26.12 5.80 -2.27
N GLU A 47 25.93 5.10 -3.38
CA GLU A 47 27.02 4.65 -4.25
C GLU A 47 27.73 5.83 -4.93
N MET A 48 26.94 6.81 -5.42
CA MET A 48 27.46 8.05 -5.99
C MET A 48 28.31 8.81 -4.96
N ILE A 49 27.80 9.02 -3.75
CA ILE A 49 28.50 9.71 -2.68
C ILE A 49 29.78 8.96 -2.29
N ASP A 50 29.73 7.62 -2.17
CA ASP A 50 30.91 6.82 -1.84
C ASP A 50 32.01 6.98 -2.89
N GLU A 51 31.65 7.09 -4.18
CA GLU A 51 32.60 7.31 -5.26
C GLU A 51 33.21 8.70 -5.23
N TYR A 52 32.41 9.77 -4.97
CA TYR A 52 32.94 11.12 -4.83
C TYR A 52 33.86 11.27 -3.61
N LEU A 53 33.50 10.65 -2.47
CA LEU A 53 34.36 10.69 -1.27
C LEU A 53 35.69 9.92 -1.46
N LYS A 54 35.75 8.90 -2.34
CA LYS A 54 37.00 8.23 -2.70
C LYS A 54 37.94 9.13 -3.54
N GLN A 55 37.37 10.08 -4.27
CA GLN A 55 38.13 11.04 -5.08
C GLN A 55 38.58 12.27 -4.28
N ASP A 56 38.53 12.21 -2.94
CA ASP A 56 38.86 13.31 -2.01
C ASP A 56 38.01 14.59 -2.25
N CYS A 57 36.81 14.47 -2.81
CA CYS A 57 35.88 15.58 -2.91
C CYS A 57 35.42 16.04 -1.51
N ASP A 58 35.29 17.34 -1.32
CA ASP A 58 34.81 17.89 -0.07
C ASP A 58 33.34 17.48 0.18
N THR A 59 33.05 17.08 1.42
CA THR A 59 31.70 16.68 1.84
C THR A 59 30.66 17.81 1.62
N LEU A 60 31.09 19.07 1.69
CA LEU A 60 30.24 20.23 1.40
C LEU A 60 29.86 20.30 -0.10
N GLU A 61 30.81 20.05 -1.00
CA GLU A 61 30.54 20.02 -2.44
C GLU A 61 29.57 18.89 -2.79
N VAL A 62 29.79 17.71 -2.23
CA VAL A 62 28.87 16.56 -2.40
C VAL A 62 27.47 16.92 -1.92
N THR A 63 27.35 17.59 -0.79
CA THR A 63 26.04 17.99 -0.23
C THR A 63 25.30 18.96 -1.13
N GLN A 64 25.98 19.89 -1.81
CA GLN A 64 25.36 20.85 -2.74
C GLN A 64 24.79 20.18 -4.01
N MET A 65 25.26 19.00 -4.35
CA MET A 65 24.75 18.22 -5.49
C MET A 65 23.51 17.38 -5.14
N LEU A 66 23.20 17.24 -3.83
CA LEU A 66 22.09 16.43 -3.36
C LEU A 66 20.78 17.22 -3.36
N PRO A 67 19.63 16.54 -3.51
CA PRO A 67 18.32 17.17 -3.30
C PRO A 67 18.17 17.77 -1.91
N GLU A 68 17.47 18.89 -1.79
CA GLU A 68 17.26 19.60 -0.53
C GLU A 68 16.55 18.78 0.56
N ASP A 69 15.69 17.84 0.14
CA ASP A 69 14.96 16.96 1.05
C ASP A 69 15.76 15.71 1.48
N LEU A 70 16.95 15.51 0.90
CA LEU A 70 17.81 14.38 1.21
C LEU A 70 18.71 14.72 2.43
N ARG A 71 18.47 14.00 3.53
CA ARG A 71 19.40 14.05 4.66
C ARG A 71 20.58 13.13 4.42
N PHE A 72 21.78 13.65 4.57
CA PHE A 72 23.04 12.96 4.42
C PHE A 72 23.85 12.99 5.73
N THR A 73 24.25 11.84 6.21
CA THR A 73 25.00 11.65 7.47
C THR A 73 26.15 10.68 7.23
N ILE A 74 27.35 11.00 7.71
CA ILE A 74 28.48 10.08 7.76
C ILE A 74 28.69 9.63 9.21
N ILE A 75 28.81 8.31 9.40
CA ILE A 75 28.95 7.68 10.71
C ILE A 75 30.23 6.83 10.69
N ASN A 76 31.03 6.95 11.71
CA ASN A 76 32.27 6.15 11.86
C ASN A 76 31.97 4.69 12.28
N PRO A 77 32.95 3.76 12.25
CA PRO A 77 32.73 2.36 12.64
C PRO A 77 32.22 2.18 14.07
N GLU A 78 32.51 3.11 14.98
CA GLU A 78 32.08 3.12 16.38
C GLU A 78 30.63 3.62 16.54
N GLY A 79 30.00 4.13 15.45
CA GLY A 79 28.64 4.65 15.44
C GLY A 79 28.53 6.15 15.76
N LEU A 80 29.65 6.87 15.86
CA LEU A 80 29.63 8.31 16.07
C LEU A 80 29.38 9.03 14.74
N VAL A 81 28.53 10.05 14.77
CA VAL A 81 28.27 10.92 13.62
C VAL A 81 29.45 11.85 13.44
N ILE A 82 30.07 11.85 12.25
CA ILE A 82 31.17 12.76 11.88
C ILE A 82 30.71 13.87 10.94
N TYR A 83 29.59 13.68 10.25
CA TYR A 83 28.99 14.70 9.38
C TYR A 83 27.46 14.52 9.32
N ASP A 84 26.72 15.63 9.29
CA ASP A 84 25.26 15.64 9.00
C ASP A 84 24.91 16.99 8.35
N ASN A 85 24.18 16.95 7.22
CA ASN A 85 23.84 18.16 6.46
C ASN A 85 22.64 18.93 7.02
N VAL A 86 21.98 18.42 8.07
CA VAL A 86 20.78 19.03 8.68
C VAL A 86 21.07 19.54 10.09
N VAL A 87 22.00 18.91 10.81
CA VAL A 87 22.29 19.20 12.22
C VAL A 87 23.70 19.78 12.37
N ASP A 88 23.80 21.07 12.73
CA ASP A 88 25.09 21.74 12.93
C ASP A 88 25.84 21.22 14.17
N LYS A 89 25.12 20.89 15.25
CA LYS A 89 25.71 20.42 16.50
C LYS A 89 25.82 18.89 16.54
N ILE A 90 26.75 18.35 15.78
CA ILE A 90 26.97 16.89 15.67
C ILE A 90 27.32 16.28 17.05
N ARG A 91 27.99 17.02 17.94
CA ARG A 91 28.41 16.55 19.27
C ARG A 91 27.25 16.20 20.20
N ASP A 92 26.06 16.78 19.96
CA ASP A 92 24.85 16.51 20.74
C ASP A 92 24.07 15.31 20.22
N MET A 93 24.53 14.70 19.13
CA MET A 93 23.87 13.52 18.54
C MET A 93 24.23 12.25 19.32
N SER A 94 23.22 11.44 19.59
CA SER A 94 23.42 10.12 20.21
C SER A 94 24.21 9.20 19.28
N ASN A 95 24.87 8.18 19.85
CA ASN A 95 25.50 7.14 19.05
C ASN A 95 24.46 6.43 18.16
N HIS A 96 24.83 6.15 16.91
CA HIS A 96 23.98 5.57 15.88
C HIS A 96 24.32 4.09 15.58
N ALA A 97 25.23 3.47 16.34
CA ALA A 97 25.63 2.08 16.13
C ALA A 97 24.47 1.09 16.21
N ASP A 98 23.49 1.37 17.09
CA ASP A 98 22.33 0.50 17.34
C ASP A 98 21.15 0.75 16.38
N ARG A 99 21.31 1.62 15.40
CA ARG A 99 20.25 1.90 14.43
C ARG A 99 20.06 0.71 13.49
N PRO A 100 18.81 0.25 13.25
CA PRO A 100 18.55 -0.95 12.45
C PRO A 100 19.19 -0.92 11.07
N GLU A 101 19.14 0.24 10.40
CA GLU A 101 19.79 0.44 9.10
C GLU A 101 21.32 0.28 9.18
N VAL A 102 21.96 0.79 10.25
CA VAL A 102 23.40 0.68 10.44
C VAL A 102 23.83 -0.74 10.83
N LEU A 103 23.08 -1.38 11.72
CA LEU A 103 23.31 -2.79 12.08
C LEU A 103 23.21 -3.71 10.86
N SER A 104 22.20 -3.49 10.00
CA SER A 104 22.08 -4.23 8.75
C SER A 104 23.24 -3.94 7.79
N ALA A 105 23.66 -2.68 7.67
CA ALA A 105 24.80 -2.30 6.84
C ALA A 105 26.12 -2.90 7.33
N ARG A 106 26.30 -3.06 8.65
CA ARG A 106 27.46 -3.71 9.25
C ARG A 106 27.60 -5.17 8.80
N THR A 107 26.50 -5.90 8.70
CA THR A 107 26.50 -7.35 8.40
C THR A 107 26.33 -7.67 6.92
N LYS A 108 25.56 -6.86 6.18
CA LYS A 108 25.16 -7.12 4.79
C LYS A 108 25.75 -6.14 3.78
N GLY A 109 26.54 -5.16 4.23
CA GLY A 109 27.05 -4.06 3.40
C GLY A 109 26.06 -2.91 3.23
N SER A 110 24.76 -3.16 3.30
CA SER A 110 23.72 -2.14 3.27
C SER A 110 22.49 -2.52 4.11
N GLY A 111 21.71 -1.54 4.50
CA GLY A 111 20.48 -1.77 5.26
C GLY A 111 19.54 -0.58 5.19
N TYR A 112 18.27 -0.81 5.48
CA TYR A 112 17.27 0.27 5.54
C TYR A 112 16.29 0.05 6.70
N ALA A 113 15.68 1.15 7.15
CA ALA A 113 14.62 1.13 8.15
C ALA A 113 13.67 2.31 7.94
N ILE A 114 12.38 2.08 8.14
CA ILE A 114 11.38 3.15 8.19
C ILE A 114 11.10 3.44 9.65
N ARG A 115 11.32 4.69 10.05
CA ARG A 115 11.08 5.12 11.43
C ARG A 115 10.82 6.60 11.55
N ARG A 116 10.16 6.98 12.63
CA ARG A 116 9.89 8.38 12.95
C ARG A 116 11.17 9.09 13.35
N SER A 117 11.40 10.24 12.74
CA SER A 117 12.52 11.11 13.10
C SER A 117 12.25 11.82 14.43
N ALA A 118 13.22 11.78 15.34
CA ALA A 118 13.11 12.48 16.61
C ALA A 118 13.11 14.01 16.45
N SER A 119 13.77 14.52 15.40
CA SER A 119 13.91 15.97 15.14
C SER A 119 12.72 16.57 14.42
N THR A 120 12.15 15.86 13.42
CA THR A 120 11.09 16.38 12.55
C THR A 120 9.71 15.80 12.84
N GLN A 121 9.62 14.76 13.68
CA GLN A 121 8.40 14.04 14.02
C GLN A 121 7.67 13.41 12.82
N ASN A 122 8.30 13.35 11.65
CA ASN A 122 7.81 12.70 10.43
C ASN A 122 8.47 11.34 10.25
N ASP A 123 7.81 10.47 9.47
CA ASP A 123 8.40 9.20 9.09
C ASP A 123 9.41 9.39 7.96
N TYR A 124 10.55 8.74 8.10
CA TYR A 124 11.63 8.72 7.11
C TYR A 124 12.01 7.29 6.78
N LEU A 125 12.34 7.04 5.52
CA LEU A 125 13.09 5.86 5.13
C LEU A 125 14.57 6.21 5.23
N TYR A 126 15.26 5.53 6.15
CA TYR A 126 16.71 5.58 6.34
C TYR A 126 17.35 4.44 5.57
N TYR A 127 18.42 4.75 4.87
CA TYR A 127 19.27 3.77 4.19
C TYR A 127 20.71 3.98 4.62
N ALA A 128 21.42 2.92 4.97
CA ALA A 128 22.83 2.96 5.32
C ALA A 128 23.60 2.03 4.38
N HIS A 129 24.72 2.53 3.87
CA HIS A 129 25.70 1.81 3.08
C HIS A 129 27.04 1.83 3.80
N ARG A 130 27.73 0.68 3.85
CA ARG A 130 29.08 0.58 4.39
C ARG A 130 30.09 0.91 3.30
N SER A 131 30.77 2.03 3.41
CA SER A 131 31.86 2.44 2.52
C SER A 131 33.08 1.52 2.67
N ASN A 132 33.88 1.45 1.63
CA ASN A 132 35.18 0.76 1.67
C ASN A 132 36.17 1.36 2.66
N THR A 133 35.99 2.63 3.07
CA THR A 133 36.75 3.30 4.13
C THR A 133 36.40 2.80 5.54
N GLY A 134 35.37 1.96 5.66
CA GLY A 134 34.84 1.45 6.94
C GLY A 134 33.76 2.32 7.56
N ASN A 135 33.56 3.56 7.09
CA ASN A 135 32.50 4.45 7.52
C ASN A 135 31.13 4.01 6.95
N TYR A 136 30.06 4.51 7.55
CA TYR A 136 28.71 4.30 7.01
C TYR A 136 28.18 5.61 6.43
N ILE A 137 27.78 5.58 5.16
CA ILE A 137 27.03 6.63 4.49
C ILE A 137 25.55 6.36 4.77
N ARG A 138 24.91 7.23 5.53
CA ARG A 138 23.51 7.10 5.89
C ARG A 138 22.72 8.22 5.22
N LEU A 139 21.71 7.84 4.45
CA LEU A 139 20.80 8.75 3.76
C LEU A 139 19.39 8.59 4.29
N ALA A 140 18.60 9.66 4.23
CA ALA A 140 17.20 9.58 4.60
C ALA A 140 16.34 10.50 3.72
N LEU A 141 15.18 9.99 3.30
CA LEU A 141 14.13 10.74 2.62
C LEU A 141 12.81 10.64 3.40
N PRO A 142 11.96 11.67 3.33
CA PRO A 142 10.62 11.62 3.93
C PRO A 142 9.81 10.44 3.37
N TYR A 143 9.21 9.67 4.27
CA TYR A 143 8.36 8.53 3.93
C TYR A 143 6.91 8.88 4.19
N THR A 144 6.18 9.27 3.14
CA THR A 144 4.76 9.60 3.24
C THR A 144 3.98 8.72 2.27
N VAL A 145 3.04 7.93 2.81
CA VAL A 145 2.04 7.20 2.03
C VAL A 145 0.69 7.83 2.32
N ARG A 146 0.16 8.58 1.36
CA ARG A 146 -1.16 9.21 1.48
C ARG A 146 -2.19 8.41 0.70
N LEU A 147 -3.43 8.33 1.21
CA LEU A 147 -4.56 7.72 0.49
C LEU A 147 -4.76 8.31 -0.91
N ILE A 148 -4.50 9.62 -1.06
CA ILE A 148 -4.60 10.31 -2.37
C ILE A 148 -3.56 9.79 -3.36
N ASP A 149 -2.34 9.46 -2.91
CA ASP A 149 -1.29 8.93 -3.78
C ASP A 149 -1.64 7.50 -4.24
N VAL A 150 -2.24 6.71 -3.34
CA VAL A 150 -2.81 5.38 -3.65
C VAL A 150 -3.87 5.47 -4.75
N MET A 151 -4.74 6.48 -4.70
CA MET A 151 -5.79 6.68 -5.70
C MET A 151 -5.26 7.20 -7.05
N LYS A 152 -4.18 7.97 -7.07
CA LYS A 152 -3.59 8.53 -8.30
C LYS A 152 -2.80 7.51 -9.12
N GLN A 153 -2.10 6.60 -8.45
CA GLN A 153 -1.30 5.54 -9.08
C GLN A 153 -2.06 4.23 -9.23
N GLY A 154 -3.36 4.22 -8.90
CA GLY A 154 -4.19 3.03 -8.96
C GLY A 154 -4.15 2.40 -10.35
N ASP A 155 -3.71 1.16 -10.43
CA ASP A 155 -3.73 0.38 -11.67
C ASP A 155 -5.16 0.39 -12.22
N LEU A 156 -5.29 0.83 -13.46
CA LEU A 156 -6.52 0.78 -14.24
C LEU A 156 -7.19 -0.62 -14.17
N ILE A 157 -6.36 -1.65 -14.00
CA ILE A 157 -6.77 -3.05 -13.82
C ILE A 157 -7.60 -3.25 -12.55
N PHE A 158 -7.19 -2.65 -11.41
CA PHE A 158 -7.94 -2.78 -10.15
C PHE A 158 -9.31 -2.10 -10.20
N TYR A 159 -9.37 -0.91 -10.79
CA TYR A 159 -10.65 -0.21 -11.00
C TYR A 159 -11.53 -0.98 -11.99
N GLY A 160 -10.93 -1.50 -13.07
CA GLY A 160 -11.62 -2.36 -14.02
C GLY A 160 -12.24 -3.61 -13.39
N LEU A 161 -11.46 -4.33 -12.57
CA LEU A 161 -11.94 -5.49 -11.82
C LEU A 161 -13.07 -5.14 -10.85
N THR A 162 -12.96 -4.01 -10.16
CA THR A 162 -14.01 -3.54 -9.23
C THR A 162 -15.31 -3.23 -9.98
N VAL A 163 -15.21 -2.56 -11.13
CA VAL A 163 -16.38 -2.27 -11.98
C VAL A 163 -17.00 -3.56 -12.50
N VAL A 164 -16.21 -4.49 -13.02
CA VAL A 164 -16.70 -5.81 -13.50
C VAL A 164 -17.40 -6.57 -12.37
N PHE A 165 -16.83 -6.56 -11.16
CA PHE A 165 -17.44 -7.20 -9.99
C PHE A 165 -18.80 -6.58 -9.64
N ILE A 166 -18.89 -5.24 -9.63
CA ILE A 166 -20.15 -4.53 -9.36
C ILE A 166 -21.20 -4.87 -10.42
N VAL A 167 -20.83 -4.84 -11.71
CA VAL A 167 -21.73 -5.18 -12.83
C VAL A 167 -22.24 -6.61 -12.70
N MET A 168 -21.34 -7.57 -12.45
CA MET A 168 -21.70 -8.98 -12.25
C MET A 168 -22.68 -9.17 -11.09
N LEU A 169 -22.49 -8.41 -10.02
CA LEU A 169 -23.33 -8.44 -8.82
C LEU A 169 -24.73 -7.86 -9.10
N VAL A 170 -24.82 -6.76 -9.85
CA VAL A 170 -26.10 -6.18 -10.30
C VAL A 170 -26.84 -7.16 -11.19
N LEU A 171 -26.15 -7.83 -12.14
CA LEU A 171 -26.76 -8.85 -13.00
C LEU A 171 -27.29 -10.06 -12.20
N LEU A 172 -26.55 -10.50 -11.18
CA LEU A 172 -27.01 -11.56 -10.27
C LEU A 172 -28.28 -11.16 -9.51
N LEU A 173 -28.34 -9.93 -8.99
CA LEU A 173 -29.53 -9.43 -8.32
C LEU A 173 -30.72 -9.36 -9.25
N TYR A 174 -30.53 -8.87 -10.48
CA TYR A 174 -31.57 -8.80 -11.50
C TYR A 174 -32.13 -10.17 -11.85
N LYS A 175 -31.27 -11.15 -12.14
CA LYS A 175 -31.66 -12.53 -12.42
C LYS A 175 -32.37 -13.19 -11.23
N THR A 176 -31.90 -12.94 -9.99
CA THR A 176 -32.53 -13.49 -8.79
C THR A 176 -33.94 -12.95 -8.57
N ASP A 177 -34.18 -11.67 -8.89
CA ASP A 177 -35.50 -11.06 -8.77
C ASP A 177 -36.49 -11.67 -9.79
N ASN A 178 -36.07 -11.90 -11.01
CA ASN A 178 -36.88 -12.57 -12.05
C ASN A 178 -37.21 -14.03 -11.66
N PHE A 179 -36.20 -14.79 -11.24
CA PHE A 179 -36.39 -16.15 -10.76
C PHE A 179 -37.33 -16.24 -9.54
N SER A 180 -37.23 -15.29 -8.61
CA SER A 180 -38.11 -15.24 -7.46
C SER A 180 -39.59 -14.96 -7.83
N ARG A 181 -39.83 -14.20 -8.91
CA ARG A 181 -41.22 -13.98 -9.45
C ARG A 181 -41.79 -15.26 -10.07
N GLU A 182 -41.01 -15.98 -10.88
CA GLU A 182 -41.40 -17.23 -11.48
C GLU A 182 -41.71 -18.30 -10.42
N MET A 183 -40.84 -18.43 -9.40
CA MET A 183 -41.07 -19.37 -8.30
C MET A 183 -42.31 -19.03 -7.47
N SER A 184 -42.62 -17.76 -7.29
CA SER A 184 -43.84 -17.35 -6.59
C SER A 184 -45.11 -17.70 -7.36
N SER A 185 -45.06 -17.65 -8.67
CA SER A 185 -46.15 -18.06 -9.56
C SER A 185 -46.39 -19.57 -9.51
N LEU A 186 -45.30 -20.37 -9.57
CA LEU A 186 -45.38 -21.82 -9.39
C LEU A 186 -45.94 -22.21 -8.01
N ARG A 187 -45.52 -21.55 -6.96
CA ARG A 187 -46.02 -21.82 -5.60
C ARG A 187 -47.50 -21.50 -5.43
N ARG A 188 -48.00 -20.41 -6.07
CA ARG A 188 -49.44 -20.12 -6.12
C ARG A 188 -50.20 -21.19 -6.87
N PHE A 189 -49.70 -21.58 -8.04
CA PHE A 189 -50.30 -22.62 -8.83
C PHE A 189 -50.41 -23.94 -8.05
N THR A 190 -49.35 -24.38 -7.37
CA THR A 190 -49.36 -25.61 -6.54
C THR A 190 -50.38 -25.51 -5.40
N SER A 191 -50.47 -24.34 -4.75
CA SER A 191 -51.45 -24.09 -3.68
C SER A 191 -52.90 -24.09 -4.20
N ASP A 192 -53.13 -23.61 -5.39
CA ASP A 192 -54.47 -23.57 -6.01
C ASP A 192 -54.91 -24.97 -6.49
N ILE A 193 -53.96 -25.82 -6.94
CA ILE A 193 -54.20 -27.26 -7.20
C ILE A 193 -54.59 -27.95 -5.88
N GLU A 194 -53.88 -27.75 -4.85
CA GLU A 194 -54.09 -28.39 -3.51
C GLU A 194 -55.48 -28.02 -2.92
N LYS A 195 -56.00 -26.82 -3.27
CA LYS A 195 -57.32 -26.34 -2.87
C LYS A 195 -58.45 -26.76 -3.82
N GLY A 196 -58.13 -27.49 -4.89
CA GLY A 196 -59.16 -27.95 -5.87
C GLY A 196 -59.75 -26.83 -6.74
N ALA A 197 -59.12 -25.66 -6.80
CA ALA A 197 -59.63 -24.46 -7.48
C ALA A 197 -58.91 -24.21 -8.83
N VAL A 198 -58.45 -25.26 -9.55
CA VAL A 198 -57.64 -25.06 -10.75
C VAL A 198 -58.48 -25.10 -12.01
N ASP A 199 -58.58 -24.00 -12.70
CA ASP A 199 -58.92 -23.97 -14.13
C ASP A 199 -57.61 -24.11 -14.96
N TYR A 200 -57.35 -25.33 -15.45
CA TYR A 200 -56.15 -25.66 -16.23
C TYR A 200 -56.04 -24.90 -17.54
N LYS A 201 -57.08 -24.18 -17.99
CA LYS A 201 -57.07 -23.41 -19.23
C LYS A 201 -56.62 -21.96 -19.04
N SER A 202 -56.52 -21.48 -17.81
CA SER A 202 -56.20 -20.09 -17.54
C SER A 202 -54.73 -19.84 -17.17
N PHE A 203 -53.89 -20.88 -17.07
CA PHE A 203 -52.49 -20.73 -16.70
C PHE A 203 -51.62 -20.54 -17.94
N GLN A 204 -51.16 -19.31 -18.16
CA GLN A 204 -50.12 -18.97 -19.13
C GLN A 204 -48.78 -18.91 -18.39
N PHE A 205 -47.81 -19.72 -18.85
CA PHE A 205 -46.41 -19.52 -18.45
C PHE A 205 -45.92 -18.19 -19.01
N PRO A 206 -45.19 -17.36 -18.22
CA PRO A 206 -44.54 -16.18 -18.78
C PRO A 206 -43.57 -16.63 -19.89
N ASP A 207 -43.67 -15.99 -21.04
CA ASP A 207 -42.78 -16.23 -22.18
C ASP A 207 -41.33 -16.01 -21.75
N THR A 208 -40.44 -16.96 -22.07
CA THR A 208 -39.01 -16.96 -21.76
C THR A 208 -38.23 -15.91 -22.57
#